data_70668e56794402f317e9ab6d67717e8a
#
_entry.id   70668e56794402f317e9ab6d67717e8a
#
_cell.length_a   1.000
_cell.length_b   1.000
_cell.length_c   1.000
_cell.angle_alpha   90.00
_cell.angle_beta   90.00
_cell.angle_gamma   90.00
#
_symmetry.space_group_name_H-M   'P 1'
#
loop_
_entity.id
_entity.type
_entity.pdbx_description
1 polymer ?
#
loop_
_entity_poly.entity_id
_entity_poly.type
_entity_poly.pdbx_seq_one_letter_code
_entity_poly.pdbx_strand_id
1 'polypeptide(L)'
;MVPMHTSTEERDVRVALLPVGSFEQHGPFLPLATDTVIACTVAEEIAERYPVRVLPPVTISCSHEHAGWPGTVSISAATLYAVVRDVAESLRGAGVPKLVLVSGHGGNYVLGNAVQESAGAMALFPGMDEWEDARTAAGMATSGISDMHAGELETSILLHAHPELVRPGYEGSDHLADDRRHLLTAGMAPYTASGVIGRPSLASAGKGRDALASLVGAFGNRLAVLDQQGQAARQGGHEGQHAVDDGDGEALGGA
;
A
#
# COMPACT_ATOMS: atom_id res chain seq x y z
N MET A 1 10.55 -8.65 4.06
CA MET A 1 11.61 -9.66 3.78
C MET A 1 11.84 -9.79 2.29
N VAL A 2 12.98 -10.33 1.80
CA VAL A 2 13.17 -10.58 0.35
C VAL A 2 12.60 -11.95 0.03
N PRO A 3 11.62 -12.07 -0.89
CA PRO A 3 11.04 -13.37 -1.28
C PRO A 3 12.11 -14.29 -1.88
N MET A 4 12.02 -15.59 -1.58
CA MET A 4 13.00 -16.60 -1.98
C MET A 4 12.42 -17.64 -2.95
N HIS A 5 11.34 -17.28 -3.67
CA HIS A 5 10.67 -18.19 -4.61
C HIS A 5 11.48 -18.40 -5.89
N THR A 6 11.33 -19.57 -6.47
CA THR A 6 11.89 -19.89 -7.78
C THR A 6 10.86 -19.65 -8.90
N SER A 7 11.32 -19.52 -10.14
CA SER A 7 10.42 -19.34 -11.29
C SER A 7 9.42 -20.49 -11.51
N THR A 8 9.73 -21.69 -10.99
CA THR A 8 8.82 -22.84 -11.08
C THR A 8 7.61 -22.67 -10.13
N GLU A 9 7.83 -22.08 -8.96
CA GLU A 9 6.78 -21.83 -7.96
C GLU A 9 5.86 -20.68 -8.37
N GLU A 10 6.27 -19.86 -9.36
CA GLU A 10 5.54 -18.68 -9.83
C GLU A 10 4.56 -18.97 -11.00
N ARG A 11 4.50 -20.19 -11.52
CA ARG A 11 3.77 -20.51 -12.77
C ARG A 11 2.28 -20.22 -12.74
N ASP A 12 1.63 -20.39 -11.59
CA ASP A 12 0.17 -20.29 -11.44
C ASP A 12 -0.28 -19.03 -10.69
N VAL A 13 0.65 -18.10 -10.44
CA VAL A 13 0.33 -16.85 -9.74
C VAL A 13 -0.55 -15.95 -10.60
N ARG A 14 -1.66 -15.48 -10.03
CA ARG A 14 -2.61 -14.58 -10.71
C ARG A 14 -2.61 -13.17 -10.13
N VAL A 15 -2.23 -13.02 -8.87
CA VAL A 15 -2.19 -11.76 -8.14
C VAL A 15 -0.85 -11.63 -7.43
N ALA A 16 -0.16 -10.53 -7.68
CA ALA A 16 1.06 -10.16 -6.96
C ALA A 16 0.76 -9.04 -5.96
N LEU A 17 1.43 -9.07 -4.81
CA LEU A 17 1.47 -7.99 -3.82
C LEU A 17 2.81 -7.28 -3.93
N LEU A 18 2.81 -5.97 -4.12
CA LEU A 18 4.00 -5.13 -4.03
C LEU A 18 3.93 -4.32 -2.74
N PRO A 19 4.70 -4.67 -1.70
CA PRO A 19 4.84 -3.83 -0.52
C PRO A 19 5.48 -2.50 -0.92
N VAL A 20 4.87 -1.39 -0.52
CA VAL A 20 5.38 -0.03 -0.75
C VAL A 20 5.44 0.67 0.60
N GLY A 21 6.65 0.83 1.11
CA GLY A 21 6.90 1.56 2.35
C GLY A 21 7.43 2.96 2.07
N SER A 22 8.33 3.38 2.97
CA SER A 22 9.11 4.60 2.90
C SER A 22 10.48 4.39 3.55
N PHE A 23 11.33 5.40 3.50
CA PHE A 23 12.53 5.50 4.32
C PHE A 23 12.57 6.90 4.95
N GLU A 24 11.87 7.06 6.07
CA GLU A 24 11.63 8.35 6.71
C GLU A 24 11.68 8.26 8.24
N GLN A 25 11.84 9.41 8.89
CA GLN A 25 11.84 9.50 10.34
C GLN A 25 10.52 8.99 10.95
N HIS A 26 10.60 8.25 12.05
CA HIS A 26 9.48 7.77 12.88
C HIS A 26 9.75 8.02 14.36
N GLY A 27 10.07 9.28 14.70
CA GLY A 27 10.45 9.65 16.05
C GLY A 27 11.77 8.98 16.49
N PRO A 28 12.10 9.02 17.80
CA PRO A 28 13.35 8.47 18.30
C PRO A 28 13.31 6.95 18.57
N PHE A 29 12.17 6.29 18.48
CA PHE A 29 11.96 4.93 18.96
C PHE A 29 11.59 3.91 17.87
N LEU A 30 11.12 4.32 16.70
CA LEU A 30 10.89 3.45 15.54
C LEU A 30 11.97 3.65 14.47
N PRO A 31 12.29 2.61 13.66
CA PRO A 31 13.29 2.71 12.61
C PRO A 31 12.81 3.56 11.42
N LEU A 32 13.75 4.08 10.62
CA LEU A 32 13.43 4.80 9.37
C LEU A 32 12.66 3.94 8.34
N ALA A 33 12.75 2.62 8.46
CA ALA A 33 12.10 1.66 7.58
C ALA A 33 10.73 1.17 8.10
N THR A 34 10.14 1.83 9.09
CA THR A 34 8.87 1.41 9.74
C THR A 34 7.79 1.08 8.73
N ASP A 35 7.50 1.97 7.80
CA ASP A 35 6.46 1.77 6.78
C ASP A 35 6.74 0.56 5.87
N THR A 36 8.02 0.35 5.53
CA THR A 36 8.43 -0.83 4.77
C THR A 36 8.20 -2.11 5.57
N VAL A 37 8.53 -2.11 6.85
CA VAL A 37 8.29 -3.25 7.75
C VAL A 37 6.80 -3.54 7.85
N ILE A 38 5.97 -2.52 8.07
CA ILE A 38 4.50 -2.66 8.15
C ILE A 38 3.94 -3.19 6.83
N ALA A 39 4.31 -2.60 5.69
CA ALA A 39 3.83 -3.06 4.37
C ALA A 39 4.21 -4.52 4.09
N CYS A 40 5.43 -4.93 4.43
CA CYS A 40 5.87 -6.32 4.30
C CYS A 40 5.10 -7.26 5.24
N THR A 41 4.92 -6.88 6.50
CA THR A 41 4.16 -7.68 7.49
C THR A 41 2.73 -7.93 7.01
N VAL A 42 2.03 -6.87 6.58
CA VAL A 42 0.67 -6.99 6.05
C VAL A 42 0.64 -7.90 4.82
N ALA A 43 1.58 -7.72 3.88
CA ALA A 43 1.63 -8.52 2.66
C ALA A 43 1.95 -10.00 2.93
N GLU A 44 2.85 -10.29 3.87
CA GLU A 44 3.23 -11.65 4.26
C GLU A 44 2.06 -12.37 4.94
N GLU A 45 1.37 -11.74 5.90
CA GLU A 45 0.18 -12.33 6.53
C GLU A 45 -0.99 -12.55 5.55
N ILE A 46 -1.16 -11.66 4.56
CA ILE A 46 -2.12 -11.88 3.48
C ILE A 46 -1.73 -13.12 2.65
N ALA A 47 -0.46 -13.28 2.31
CA ALA A 47 0.01 -14.40 1.50
C ALA A 47 -0.08 -15.76 2.22
N GLU A 48 -0.09 -15.78 3.56
CA GLU A 48 -0.37 -16.99 4.34
C GLU A 48 -1.83 -17.48 4.18
N ARG A 49 -2.76 -16.56 3.90
CA ARG A 49 -4.20 -16.86 3.86
C ARG A 49 -4.78 -16.91 2.45
N TYR A 50 -4.19 -16.19 1.50
CA TYR A 50 -4.72 -16.04 0.13
C TYR A 50 -3.70 -16.51 -0.92
N PRO A 51 -4.14 -17.03 -2.08
CA PRO A 51 -3.26 -17.50 -3.15
C PRO A 51 -2.66 -16.31 -3.93
N VAL A 52 -1.81 -15.54 -3.29
CA VAL A 52 -1.12 -14.36 -3.84
C VAL A 52 0.38 -14.50 -3.67
N ARG A 53 1.16 -13.69 -4.38
CA ARG A 53 2.62 -13.71 -4.30
C ARG A 53 3.18 -12.36 -3.88
N VAL A 54 4.02 -12.35 -2.85
CA VAL A 54 4.69 -11.13 -2.37
C VAL A 54 5.94 -10.87 -3.23
N LEU A 55 6.07 -9.64 -3.71
CA LEU A 55 7.26 -9.14 -4.41
C LEU A 55 8.24 -8.48 -3.43
N PRO A 56 9.51 -8.28 -3.84
CA PRO A 56 10.43 -7.43 -3.09
C PRO A 56 9.85 -6.02 -2.88
N PRO A 57 10.01 -5.42 -1.67
CA PRO A 57 9.39 -4.14 -1.37
C PRO A 57 10.05 -2.96 -2.09
N VAL A 58 9.27 -1.91 -2.33
CA VAL A 58 9.77 -0.56 -2.59
C VAL A 58 10.04 0.08 -1.23
N THR A 59 11.32 0.28 -0.92
CA THR A 59 11.79 0.75 0.40
C THR A 59 12.06 2.24 0.48
N ILE A 60 12.10 2.94 -0.65
CA ILE A 60 12.25 4.39 -0.76
C ILE A 60 11.12 4.88 -1.66
N SER A 61 10.29 5.77 -1.13
CA SER A 61 9.11 6.30 -1.82
C SER A 61 8.98 7.82 -1.62
N CYS A 62 7.76 8.36 -1.69
CA CYS A 62 7.52 9.79 -1.49
C CYS A 62 7.41 10.09 0.01
N SER A 63 8.38 10.82 0.56
CA SER A 63 8.46 11.20 1.98
C SER A 63 8.88 12.66 2.14
N HIS A 64 8.42 13.53 1.24
CA HIS A 64 8.85 14.95 1.20
C HIS A 64 8.43 15.71 2.45
N GLU A 65 7.31 15.36 3.08
CA GLU A 65 6.82 15.93 4.32
C GLU A 65 7.77 15.71 5.51
N HIS A 66 8.62 14.69 5.43
CA HIS A 66 9.63 14.33 6.43
C HIS A 66 11.04 14.87 6.12
N ALA A 67 11.20 15.67 5.06
CA ALA A 67 12.53 16.16 4.62
C ALA A 67 13.28 17.02 5.66
N GLY A 68 12.60 17.50 6.71
CA GLY A 68 13.21 18.25 7.81
C GLY A 68 14.05 17.42 8.77
N TRP A 69 14.03 16.09 8.68
CA TRP A 69 14.77 15.21 9.59
C TRP A 69 15.91 14.46 8.91
N PRO A 70 17.06 14.30 9.62
CA PRO A 70 18.17 13.50 9.14
C PRO A 70 17.75 12.03 8.89
N GLY A 71 18.29 11.44 7.84
CA GLY A 71 18.09 10.04 7.49
C GLY A 71 16.90 9.78 6.57
N THR A 72 15.94 10.69 6.46
CA THR A 72 14.85 10.58 5.49
C THR A 72 15.40 10.66 4.06
N VAL A 73 14.98 9.73 3.21
CA VAL A 73 15.28 9.71 1.77
C VAL A 73 13.98 9.58 0.99
N SER A 74 13.72 10.54 0.11
CA SER A 74 12.51 10.59 -0.71
C SER A 74 12.83 10.57 -2.20
N ILE A 75 11.94 9.96 -2.99
CA ILE A 75 11.93 10.07 -4.45
C ILE A 75 10.71 10.88 -4.92
N SER A 76 10.74 11.35 -6.16
CA SER A 76 9.60 12.08 -6.71
C SER A 76 8.39 11.17 -6.98
N ALA A 77 7.19 11.75 -6.96
CA ALA A 77 5.95 11.06 -7.34
C ALA A 77 6.06 10.46 -8.76
N ALA A 78 6.69 11.17 -9.70
CA ALA A 78 6.90 10.67 -11.06
C ALA A 78 7.79 9.41 -11.08
N THR A 79 8.82 9.35 -10.25
CA THR A 79 9.70 8.17 -10.14
C THR A 79 8.94 6.99 -9.54
N LEU A 80 8.22 7.20 -8.44
CA LEU A 80 7.43 6.13 -7.81
C LEU A 80 6.35 5.60 -8.76
N TYR A 81 5.64 6.49 -9.45
CA TYR A 81 4.67 6.12 -10.47
C TYR A 81 5.29 5.25 -11.58
N ALA A 82 6.46 5.66 -12.11
CA ALA A 82 7.15 4.92 -13.16
C ALA A 82 7.55 3.51 -12.68
N VAL A 83 8.11 3.38 -11.46
CA VAL A 83 8.47 2.08 -10.88
C VAL A 83 7.25 1.16 -10.77
N VAL A 84 6.15 1.65 -10.23
CA VAL A 84 4.91 0.86 -10.07
C VAL A 84 4.35 0.42 -11.41
N ARG A 85 4.34 1.31 -12.39
CA ARG A 85 3.85 1.01 -13.74
C ARG A 85 4.72 -0.03 -14.44
N ASP A 86 6.04 0.11 -14.37
CA ASP A 86 6.97 -0.82 -15.02
C ASP A 86 6.89 -2.22 -14.38
N VAL A 87 6.72 -2.30 -13.05
CA VAL A 87 6.49 -3.57 -12.35
C VAL A 87 5.18 -4.21 -12.82
N ALA A 88 4.08 -3.44 -12.89
CA ALA A 88 2.78 -3.95 -13.34
C ALA A 88 2.83 -4.44 -14.80
N GLU A 89 3.54 -3.71 -15.67
CA GLU A 89 3.69 -4.11 -17.07
C GLU A 89 4.53 -5.39 -17.22
N SER A 90 5.62 -5.49 -16.48
CA SER A 90 6.47 -6.70 -16.43
C SER A 90 5.69 -7.92 -15.95
N LEU A 91 4.91 -7.78 -14.87
CA LEU A 91 4.05 -8.85 -14.35
C LEU A 91 3.02 -9.32 -15.38
N ARG A 92 2.37 -8.38 -16.07
CA ARG A 92 1.40 -8.69 -17.11
C ARG A 92 2.07 -9.46 -18.27
N GLY A 93 3.25 -9.05 -18.68
CA GLY A 93 4.05 -9.77 -19.68
C GLY A 93 4.43 -11.18 -19.26
N ALA A 94 4.61 -11.43 -17.96
CA ALA A 94 4.88 -12.74 -17.38
C ALA A 94 3.60 -13.57 -17.09
N GLY A 95 2.41 -13.06 -17.42
CA GLY A 95 1.13 -13.77 -17.22
C GLY A 95 0.48 -13.53 -15.84
N VAL A 96 0.99 -12.62 -15.02
CA VAL A 96 0.40 -12.21 -13.75
C VAL A 96 -0.44 -10.93 -13.97
N PRO A 97 -1.77 -11.02 -14.12
CA PRO A 97 -2.59 -9.92 -14.62
C PRO A 97 -2.95 -8.87 -13.56
N LYS A 98 -2.76 -9.15 -12.28
CA LYS A 98 -3.23 -8.31 -11.19
C LYS A 98 -2.11 -7.97 -10.21
N LEU A 99 -2.06 -6.70 -9.79
CA LEU A 99 -1.11 -6.19 -8.82
C LEU A 99 -1.84 -5.45 -7.71
N VAL A 100 -1.56 -5.79 -6.45
CA VAL A 100 -2.00 -5.01 -5.30
C VAL A 100 -0.80 -4.28 -4.71
N LEU A 101 -0.91 -2.97 -4.60
CA LEU A 101 0.05 -2.12 -3.91
C LEU A 101 -0.28 -2.16 -2.42
N VAL A 102 0.55 -2.82 -1.60
CA VAL A 102 0.36 -2.87 -0.15
C VAL A 102 1.13 -1.71 0.46
N SER A 103 0.43 -0.59 0.74
CA SER A 103 1.08 0.63 1.23
C SER A 103 1.10 0.71 2.75
N GLY A 104 2.29 0.86 3.33
CA GLY A 104 2.49 1.18 4.74
C GLY A 104 2.61 2.69 5.00
N HIS A 105 2.62 3.54 3.96
CA HIS A 105 2.91 4.97 4.06
C HIS A 105 1.82 5.84 3.45
N GLY A 106 1.30 6.77 4.24
CA GLY A 106 0.21 7.68 3.83
C GLY A 106 0.63 8.76 2.83
N GLY A 107 1.91 9.13 2.75
CA GLY A 107 2.44 10.16 1.84
C GLY A 107 2.56 9.73 0.38
N ASN A 108 2.31 8.48 0.07
CA ASN A 108 2.36 7.92 -1.29
C ASN A 108 1.10 8.25 -2.12
N TYR A 109 0.65 9.50 -2.16
CA TYR A 109 -0.60 9.92 -2.82
C TYR A 109 -0.72 9.47 -4.27
N VAL A 110 0.39 9.41 -5.01
CA VAL A 110 0.44 9.04 -6.43
C VAL A 110 -0.01 7.60 -6.70
N LEU A 111 0.04 6.72 -5.70
CA LEU A 111 -0.41 5.33 -5.85
C LEU A 111 -1.90 5.24 -6.20
N GLY A 112 -2.72 6.13 -5.63
CA GLY A 112 -4.14 6.23 -5.97
C GLY A 112 -4.35 6.53 -7.47
N ASN A 113 -3.57 7.44 -8.05
CA ASN A 113 -3.63 7.75 -9.48
C ASN A 113 -3.20 6.55 -10.33
N ALA A 114 -2.09 5.89 -9.96
CA ALA A 114 -1.62 4.70 -10.67
C ALA A 114 -2.68 3.58 -10.71
N VAL A 115 -3.40 3.38 -9.60
CA VAL A 115 -4.51 2.41 -9.52
C VAL A 115 -5.66 2.81 -10.43
N GLN A 116 -6.11 4.09 -10.42
CA GLN A 116 -7.20 4.56 -11.27
C GLN A 116 -6.88 4.39 -12.76
N GLU A 117 -5.66 4.67 -13.18
CA GLU A 117 -5.21 4.54 -14.57
C GLU A 117 -5.02 3.09 -15.03
N SER A 118 -5.00 2.13 -14.11
CA SER A 118 -4.76 0.71 -14.40
C SER A 118 -5.93 -0.03 -15.06
N ALA A 119 -7.09 0.62 -15.22
CA ALA A 119 -8.32 0.01 -15.74
C ALA A 119 -8.70 -1.30 -15.00
N GLY A 120 -8.57 -1.32 -13.69
CA GLY A 120 -8.91 -2.47 -12.83
C GLY A 120 -7.86 -3.58 -12.79
N ALA A 121 -6.65 -3.34 -13.30
CA ALA A 121 -5.53 -4.27 -13.17
C ALA A 121 -4.78 -4.13 -11.84
N MET A 122 -4.92 -2.99 -11.17
CA MET A 122 -4.28 -2.73 -9.86
C MET A 122 -5.29 -2.39 -8.78
N ALA A 123 -4.91 -2.58 -7.52
CA ALA A 123 -5.58 -2.07 -6.34
C ALA A 123 -4.56 -1.48 -5.35
N LEU A 124 -5.00 -0.53 -4.53
CA LEU A 124 -4.28 -0.05 -3.35
C LEU A 124 -4.91 -0.69 -2.11
N PHE A 125 -4.07 -1.20 -1.23
CA PHE A 125 -4.48 -1.81 0.04
C PHE A 125 -3.42 -1.55 1.13
N PRO A 126 -3.80 -1.32 2.40
CA PRO A 126 -5.13 -0.93 2.83
C PRO A 126 -5.52 0.45 2.30
N GLY A 127 -6.80 0.71 2.09
CA GLY A 127 -7.35 2.04 1.92
C GLY A 127 -7.65 2.70 3.27
N MET A 128 -8.22 3.90 3.24
CA MET A 128 -8.55 4.64 4.47
C MET A 128 -9.58 3.89 5.32
N ASP A 129 -10.59 3.30 4.67
CA ASP A 129 -11.66 2.57 5.37
C ASP A 129 -11.11 1.31 6.05
N GLU A 130 -10.25 0.54 5.39
CA GLU A 130 -9.64 -0.65 5.98
C GLU A 130 -8.72 -0.30 7.17
N TRP A 131 -8.01 0.82 7.10
CA TRP A 131 -7.22 1.30 8.24
C TRP A 131 -8.11 1.72 9.42
N GLU A 132 -9.24 2.38 9.17
CA GLU A 132 -10.17 2.81 10.22
C GLU A 132 -10.90 1.60 10.84
N ASP A 133 -11.29 0.62 10.03
CA ASP A 133 -11.84 -0.66 10.50
C ASP A 133 -10.82 -1.41 11.36
N ALA A 134 -9.55 -1.42 10.97
CA ALA A 134 -8.48 -2.05 11.75
C ALA A 134 -8.26 -1.34 13.09
N ARG A 135 -8.30 -0.01 13.13
CA ARG A 135 -8.27 0.77 14.39
C ARG A 135 -9.44 0.41 15.31
N THR A 136 -10.63 0.34 14.73
CA THR A 136 -11.85 -0.02 15.47
C THR A 136 -11.77 -1.44 16.03
N ALA A 137 -11.38 -2.40 15.21
CA ALA A 137 -11.24 -3.80 15.61
C ALA A 137 -10.18 -3.99 16.71
N ALA A 138 -9.11 -3.22 16.68
CA ALA A 138 -8.05 -3.23 17.68
C ALA A 138 -8.38 -2.42 18.95
N GLY A 139 -9.53 -1.75 19.00
CA GLY A 139 -9.91 -0.90 20.15
C GLY A 139 -8.93 0.25 20.37
N MET A 140 -8.44 0.87 19.29
CA MET A 140 -7.54 2.02 19.40
C MET A 140 -8.27 3.23 19.98
N ALA A 141 -7.57 3.97 20.83
CA ALA A 141 -8.13 5.14 21.50
C ALA A 141 -7.94 6.41 20.68
N THR A 142 -7.05 6.42 19.70
CA THR A 142 -6.77 7.55 18.82
C THR A 142 -7.41 7.35 17.45
N SER A 143 -7.97 8.43 16.89
CA SER A 143 -8.44 8.45 15.49
C SER A 143 -7.27 8.54 14.51
N GLY A 144 -7.47 8.18 13.24
CA GLY A 144 -6.45 8.37 12.21
C GLY A 144 -6.01 9.83 12.01
N ILE A 145 -6.83 10.81 12.43
CA ILE A 145 -6.43 12.22 12.44
C ILE A 145 -5.42 12.48 13.55
N SER A 146 -5.67 12.01 14.76
CA SER A 146 -4.82 12.26 15.92
C SER A 146 -3.59 11.33 15.98
N ASP A 147 -3.61 10.25 15.21
CA ASP A 147 -2.57 9.20 15.17
C ASP A 147 -2.05 9.04 13.74
N MET A 148 -1.39 10.09 13.27
CA MET A 148 -0.95 10.20 11.88
C MET A 148 0.39 9.48 11.64
N HIS A 149 1.32 9.52 12.63
CA HIS A 149 2.70 9.12 12.40
C HIS A 149 3.43 8.72 13.69
N ALA A 150 4.08 7.57 13.68
CA ALA A 150 4.81 6.97 14.81
C ALA A 150 3.96 6.92 16.09
N GLY A 151 2.65 6.70 15.96
CA GLY A 151 1.70 6.76 17.06
C GLY A 151 1.24 5.38 17.54
N GLU A 152 -0.03 5.30 17.95
CA GLU A 152 -0.61 4.10 18.56
C GLU A 152 -0.64 2.92 17.58
N LEU A 153 -1.05 3.13 16.31
CA LEU A 153 -1.22 2.06 15.32
C LEU A 153 0.13 1.43 14.93
N GLU A 154 1.04 2.24 14.41
CA GLU A 154 2.32 1.75 13.87
C GLU A 154 3.17 1.12 14.97
N THR A 155 3.23 1.77 16.14
CA THR A 155 3.95 1.22 17.30
C THR A 155 3.32 -0.10 17.75
N SER A 156 1.97 -0.24 17.74
CA SER A 156 1.29 -1.49 18.10
C SER A 156 1.61 -2.63 17.12
N ILE A 157 1.59 -2.36 15.82
CA ILE A 157 1.94 -3.35 14.79
C ILE A 157 3.38 -3.84 15.00
N LEU A 158 4.34 -2.92 15.19
CA LEU A 158 5.72 -3.32 15.42
C LEU A 158 5.90 -4.05 16.76
N LEU A 159 5.26 -3.62 17.84
CA LEU A 159 5.29 -4.34 19.12
C LEU A 159 4.78 -5.78 19.00
N HIS A 160 3.84 -6.04 18.10
CA HIS A 160 3.34 -7.39 17.85
C HIS A 160 4.28 -8.22 16.97
N ALA A 161 4.60 -7.71 15.78
CA ALA A 161 5.29 -8.47 14.75
C ALA A 161 6.83 -8.41 14.86
N HIS A 162 7.38 -7.28 15.34
CA HIS A 162 8.81 -6.97 15.36
C HIS A 162 9.20 -6.18 16.62
N PRO A 163 8.95 -6.71 17.84
CA PRO A 163 9.18 -5.97 19.09
C PRO A 163 10.63 -5.53 19.27
N GLU A 164 11.59 -6.23 18.66
CA GLU A 164 13.01 -5.89 18.68
C GLU A 164 13.35 -4.59 17.93
N LEU A 165 12.46 -4.11 17.07
CA LEU A 165 12.63 -2.85 16.34
C LEU A 165 12.15 -1.64 17.13
N VAL A 166 11.33 -1.83 18.16
CA VAL A 166 10.77 -0.75 18.98
C VAL A 166 11.76 -0.42 20.11
N ARG A 167 12.31 0.77 20.09
CA ARG A 167 13.24 1.24 21.11
C ARG A 167 12.49 1.72 22.35
N PRO A 168 13.09 1.67 23.56
CA PRO A 168 12.53 2.23 24.78
C PRO A 168 12.25 3.74 24.64
N GLY A 169 11.25 4.24 25.38
CA GLY A 169 10.92 5.66 25.46
C GLY A 169 9.69 6.06 24.64
N TYR A 170 9.09 5.14 23.88
CA TYR A 170 7.86 5.43 23.13
C TYR A 170 6.69 5.80 24.07
N GLU A 171 6.67 5.26 25.29
CA GLU A 171 5.63 5.51 26.30
C GLU A 171 5.56 6.98 26.76
N GLY A 172 6.66 7.71 26.62
CA GLY A 172 6.75 9.13 26.96
C GLY A 172 6.73 10.08 25.75
N SER A 173 6.43 9.58 24.54
CA SER A 173 6.63 10.33 23.30
C SER A 173 5.31 10.81 22.66
N ASP A 174 4.21 10.83 23.38
CA ASP A 174 2.92 11.33 22.90
C ASP A 174 3.01 12.79 22.41
N HIS A 175 2.50 13.04 21.21
CA HIS A 175 2.37 14.38 20.67
C HIS A 175 1.17 14.45 19.73
N LEU A 176 0.29 15.43 19.93
CA LEU A 176 -0.90 15.65 19.11
C LEU A 176 -0.76 16.92 18.29
N ALA A 177 -1.14 16.88 17.03
CA ALA A 177 -1.17 18.01 16.12
C ALA A 177 -2.31 17.83 15.11
N ASP A 178 -3.57 17.89 15.57
CA ASP A 178 -4.76 17.61 14.75
C ASP A 178 -4.99 18.68 13.68
N ASP A 179 -4.71 19.97 13.98
CA ASP A 179 -4.78 21.05 13.00
C ASP A 179 -3.45 21.17 12.23
N ARG A 180 -3.35 20.47 11.11
CA ARG A 180 -2.20 20.52 10.19
C ARG A 180 -2.62 20.73 8.74
N ARG A 181 -3.53 21.67 8.55
CA ARG A 181 -4.11 22.04 7.23
C ARG A 181 -3.10 22.43 6.15
N HIS A 182 -1.88 22.77 6.53
CA HIS A 182 -0.81 23.16 5.61
C HIS A 182 0.29 22.10 5.47
N LEU A 183 0.04 20.84 5.88
CA LEU A 183 1.00 19.74 5.88
C LEU A 183 1.67 19.54 4.52
N LEU A 184 0.89 19.56 3.43
CA LEU A 184 1.41 19.35 2.07
C LEU A 184 2.36 20.47 1.62
N THR A 185 2.21 21.67 2.15
CA THR A 185 3.05 22.81 1.77
C THR A 185 4.24 22.98 2.70
N ALA A 186 4.04 22.77 4.00
CA ALA A 186 5.02 23.09 5.04
C ALA A 186 5.80 21.87 5.54
N GLY A 187 5.36 20.66 5.22
CA GLY A 187 5.86 19.42 5.80
C GLY A 187 5.50 19.28 7.27
N MET A 188 6.06 18.29 7.93
CA MET A 188 5.76 17.97 9.33
C MET A 188 6.50 18.85 10.35
N ALA A 189 7.66 19.40 10.01
CA ALA A 189 8.51 20.11 10.96
C ALA A 189 7.81 21.25 11.76
N PRO A 190 6.85 22.02 11.20
CA PRO A 190 6.11 23.02 11.97
C PRO A 190 5.14 22.43 13.02
N TYR A 191 4.80 21.15 12.91
CA TYR A 191 3.77 20.53 13.74
C TYR A 191 4.32 19.62 14.83
N THR A 192 5.58 19.19 14.72
CA THR A 192 6.22 18.31 15.70
C THR A 192 7.74 18.49 15.70
N ALA A 193 8.32 18.54 16.88
CA ALA A 193 9.77 18.60 17.03
C ALA A 193 10.42 17.21 17.04
N SER A 194 9.69 16.21 17.56
CA SER A 194 10.18 14.82 17.66
C SER A 194 9.97 14.00 16.39
N GLY A 195 9.10 14.47 15.50
CA GLY A 195 8.61 13.71 14.37
C GLY A 195 7.36 12.86 14.66
N VAL A 196 6.97 12.70 15.91
CA VAL A 196 5.76 11.94 16.30
C VAL A 196 4.53 12.84 16.14
N ILE A 197 3.45 12.28 15.57
CA ILE A 197 2.08 12.83 15.65
C ILE A 197 1.16 11.66 15.96
N GLY A 198 0.91 11.42 17.24
CA GLY A 198 0.15 10.29 17.74
C GLY A 198 0.36 10.06 19.24
N ARG A 199 -0.14 8.96 19.71
CA ARG A 199 -0.01 8.54 21.12
C ARG A 199 0.59 7.14 21.24
N PRO A 200 1.90 6.99 20.99
CA PRO A 200 2.59 5.70 21.12
C PRO A 200 2.49 5.12 22.53
N SER A 201 2.27 5.93 23.59
CA SER A 201 2.05 5.44 24.95
C SER A 201 0.85 4.48 25.08
N LEU A 202 -0.10 4.54 24.16
CA LEU A 202 -1.30 3.69 24.12
C LEU A 202 -1.10 2.40 23.32
N ALA A 203 0.05 2.24 22.69
CA ALA A 203 0.36 1.08 21.86
C ALA A 203 0.49 -0.21 22.69
N SER A 204 0.11 -1.32 22.08
CA SER A 204 0.34 -2.65 22.64
C SER A 204 0.41 -3.72 21.56
N ALA A 205 1.13 -4.81 21.82
CA ALA A 205 1.19 -5.96 20.91
C ALA A 205 -0.20 -6.58 20.64
N GLY A 206 -1.10 -6.54 21.62
CA GLY A 206 -2.48 -7.01 21.43
C GLY A 206 -3.24 -6.21 20.38
N LYS A 207 -3.13 -4.88 20.42
CA LYS A 207 -3.72 -4.00 19.41
C LYS A 207 -3.11 -4.22 18.02
N GLY A 208 -1.80 -4.41 17.94
CA GLY A 208 -1.11 -4.71 16.67
C GLY A 208 -1.62 -6.00 16.05
N ARG A 209 -1.73 -7.08 16.84
CA ARG A 209 -2.32 -8.34 16.39
C ARG A 209 -3.73 -8.17 15.84
N ASP A 210 -4.59 -7.48 16.57
CA ASP A 210 -6.00 -7.35 16.21
C ASP A 210 -6.19 -6.46 14.97
N ALA A 211 -5.35 -5.41 14.81
CA ALA A 211 -5.30 -4.58 13.61
C ALA A 211 -4.86 -5.39 12.37
N LEU A 212 -3.79 -6.16 12.45
CA LEU A 212 -3.32 -7.02 11.36
C LEU A 212 -4.38 -8.07 10.99
N ALA A 213 -4.99 -8.72 11.98
CA ALA A 213 -6.05 -9.70 11.74
C ALA A 213 -7.25 -9.09 10.99
N SER A 214 -7.64 -7.85 11.33
CA SER A 214 -8.69 -7.10 10.63
C SER A 214 -8.31 -6.83 9.17
N LEU A 215 -7.10 -6.32 8.92
CA LEU A 215 -6.60 -6.05 7.56
C LEU A 215 -6.59 -7.33 6.72
N VAL A 216 -6.01 -8.42 7.23
CA VAL A 216 -5.97 -9.70 6.52
C VAL A 216 -7.39 -10.20 6.21
N GLY A 217 -8.33 -10.05 7.14
CA GLY A 217 -9.74 -10.38 6.93
C GLY A 217 -10.40 -9.56 5.82
N ALA A 218 -10.12 -8.26 5.77
CA ALA A 218 -10.69 -7.34 4.79
C ALA A 218 -10.15 -7.56 3.36
N PHE A 219 -8.95 -8.12 3.22
CA PHE A 219 -8.31 -8.33 1.91
C PHE A 219 -9.14 -9.18 0.95
N GLY A 220 -9.92 -10.14 1.45
CA GLY A 220 -10.79 -10.99 0.62
C GLY A 220 -11.78 -10.18 -0.24
N ASN A 221 -12.33 -9.08 0.30
CA ASN A 221 -13.21 -8.19 -0.44
C ASN A 221 -12.46 -7.47 -1.58
N ARG A 222 -11.23 -7.05 -1.33
CA ARG A 222 -10.38 -6.39 -2.33
C ARG A 222 -10.06 -7.34 -3.48
N LEU A 223 -9.74 -8.58 -3.18
CA LEU A 223 -9.47 -9.63 -4.16
C LEU A 223 -10.72 -9.91 -5.03
N ALA A 224 -11.90 -10.00 -4.42
CA ALA A 224 -13.14 -10.22 -5.15
C ALA A 224 -13.45 -9.08 -6.15
N VAL A 225 -13.20 -7.81 -5.77
CA VAL A 225 -13.37 -6.65 -6.68
C VAL A 225 -12.41 -6.73 -7.87
N LEU A 226 -11.15 -7.09 -7.64
CA LEU A 226 -10.16 -7.25 -8.71
C LEU A 226 -10.55 -8.36 -9.71
N ASP A 227 -11.11 -9.46 -9.23
CA ASP A 227 -11.56 -10.57 -10.07
C ASP A 227 -12.76 -10.18 -10.95
N GLN A 228 -13.74 -9.46 -10.40
CA GLN A 228 -14.91 -8.96 -11.15
C GLN A 228 -14.51 -8.02 -12.29
N GLN A 229 -13.60 -7.09 -12.04
CA GLN A 229 -13.11 -6.16 -13.07
C GLN A 229 -12.38 -6.92 -14.21
N GLY A 230 -11.67 -7.99 -13.90
CA GLY A 230 -11.03 -8.85 -14.90
C GLY A 230 -12.02 -9.61 -15.80
N GLN A 231 -13.19 -9.96 -15.30
CA GLN A 231 -14.26 -10.62 -16.08
C GLN A 231 -14.98 -9.63 -17.00
N ALA A 232 -15.30 -8.43 -16.52
CA ALA A 232 -15.95 -7.38 -17.30
C ALA A 232 -15.08 -6.94 -18.50
N ALA A 233 -13.78 -6.79 -18.32
CA ALA A 233 -12.84 -6.45 -19.39
C ALA A 233 -12.75 -7.52 -20.49
N ARG A 234 -12.92 -8.81 -20.15
CA ARG A 234 -12.93 -9.92 -21.13
C ARG A 234 -14.22 -9.98 -21.92
N GLN A 235 -15.37 -9.67 -21.32
CA GLN A 235 -16.68 -9.69 -21.98
C GLN A 235 -16.84 -8.51 -22.95
N GLY A 236 -16.42 -7.29 -22.58
CA GLY A 236 -16.46 -6.10 -23.45
C GLY A 236 -15.49 -6.18 -24.64
N GLY A 237 -14.40 -6.95 -24.55
CA GLY A 237 -13.47 -7.20 -25.64
C GLY A 237 -13.99 -8.16 -26.72
N HIS A 238 -14.96 -9.02 -26.40
CA HIS A 238 -15.57 -9.96 -27.37
C HIS A 238 -16.69 -9.33 -28.20
N GLU A 239 -17.40 -8.36 -27.68
CA GLU A 239 -18.48 -7.67 -28.43
C GLU A 239 -17.94 -6.68 -29.49
N GLY A 240 -16.70 -6.20 -29.34
CA GLY A 240 -16.07 -5.29 -30.30
C GLY A 240 -15.46 -5.97 -31.55
N GLN A 241 -15.28 -7.28 -31.57
CA GLN A 241 -14.66 -8.01 -32.70
C GLN A 241 -15.68 -8.55 -33.72
N HIS A 242 -16.97 -8.52 -33.45
CA HIS A 242 -18.00 -9.00 -34.38
C HIS A 242 -18.68 -7.90 -35.24
N ALA A 243 -18.24 -6.65 -35.17
CA ALA A 243 -18.91 -5.53 -35.86
C ALA A 243 -18.14 -4.99 -37.09
N VAL A 244 -17.14 -5.68 -37.61
CA VAL A 244 -16.36 -5.19 -38.79
C VAL A 244 -16.17 -6.33 -39.81
N ASP A 245 -17.25 -7.01 -40.19
CA ASP A 245 -17.19 -7.88 -41.37
C ASP A 245 -18.60 -8.07 -41.97
N ASP A 246 -19.18 -7.02 -42.50
CA ASP A 246 -20.31 -7.04 -43.49
C ASP A 246 -20.35 -5.68 -44.17
N GLY A 247 -19.73 -5.54 -45.31
CA GLY A 247 -19.70 -4.31 -46.12
C GLY A 247 -19.28 -4.59 -47.54
N ASP A 248 -20.15 -5.31 -48.27
CA ASP A 248 -20.49 -5.21 -49.70
C ASP A 248 -19.37 -4.97 -50.72
N GLY A 249 -18.99 -6.07 -51.35
CA GLY A 249 -18.50 -6.08 -52.71
C GLY A 249 -19.65 -5.88 -53.69
N GLU A 250 -19.94 -4.67 -54.17
CA GLU A 250 -20.69 -4.47 -55.38
C GLU A 250 -19.76 -4.10 -56.54
N ALA A 251 -19.69 -5.02 -57.45
CA ALA A 251 -19.10 -4.86 -58.78
C ALA A 251 -19.94 -3.92 -59.62
N LEU A 252 -19.38 -2.86 -60.15
CA LEU A 252 -19.92 -2.17 -61.35
C LEU A 252 -18.98 -2.42 -62.50
N GLY A 253 -19.44 -3.37 -63.37
CA GLY A 253 -18.93 -3.50 -64.71
C GLY A 253 -19.66 -2.54 -65.65
N GLY A 254 -18.96 -2.15 -66.70
CA GLY A 254 -19.63 -1.84 -67.97
C GLY A 254 -19.50 -0.42 -68.53
N ALA A 255 -18.87 -0.40 -69.66
CA ALA A 255 -18.83 0.51 -70.80
C ALA A 255 -17.63 1.42 -70.90
#